data_07644a474e8ee7d4d170c176c0e60b8c
#
_entry.id   07644a474e8ee7d4d170c176c0e60b8c
#
_cell.length_a   1.000
_cell.length_b   1.000
_cell.length_c   1.000
_cell.angle_alpha   90.00
_cell.angle_beta   90.00
_cell.angle_gamma   90.00
#
_symmetry.space_group_name_H-M   'P 1'
#
loop_
_entity.id
_entity.type
_entity.pdbx_description
1 polymer ?
#
loop_
_entity_poly.entity_id
_entity_poly.type
_entity_poly.pdbx_seq_one_letter_code
_entity_poly.pdbx_strand_id
1 'polypeptide(L)'
;MQGVVMEIKEDRCVVLKKDGTFAEIPNRNYTVGQTVTLSRSAVRRSLSLAACLAVVCLAGAGYHLYFTPASYIYLDINPSIRLDLNCFERVIDVVPLNEDAETLLADSTIGKGKVSDCMSAIVSACREQNYLNEDN
;
A
#
# COMPACT_ATOMS: atom_id res chain seq x y z
N MET A 1 -24.93 3.85 -26.17
CA MET A 1 -26.38 3.99 -26.20
C MET A 1 -26.73 5.00 -27.27
N GLN A 2 -27.80 4.78 -28.04
CA GLN A 2 -28.28 5.75 -29.03
C GLN A 2 -29.50 6.49 -28.46
N GLY A 3 -29.65 7.74 -28.85
CA GLY A 3 -30.81 8.56 -28.55
C GLY A 3 -31.05 9.58 -29.64
N VAL A 4 -32.25 10.16 -29.67
CA VAL A 4 -32.68 11.15 -30.65
C VAL A 4 -32.78 12.51 -29.98
N VAL A 5 -32.22 13.54 -30.61
CA VAL A 5 -32.28 14.92 -30.12
C VAL A 5 -33.72 15.44 -30.25
N MET A 6 -34.33 15.80 -29.14
CA MET A 6 -35.72 16.28 -29.08
C MET A 6 -35.83 17.80 -29.01
N GLU A 7 -34.91 18.41 -28.27
CA GLU A 7 -34.89 19.87 -28.03
C GLU A 7 -33.47 20.38 -27.94
N ILE A 8 -33.23 21.59 -28.41
CA ILE A 8 -31.94 22.27 -28.31
C ILE A 8 -32.15 23.53 -27.46
N LYS A 9 -31.38 23.62 -26.35
CA LYS A 9 -31.19 24.81 -25.54
C LYS A 9 -29.80 25.38 -25.85
N GLU A 10 -29.53 26.60 -25.47
CA GLU A 10 -28.30 27.36 -25.87
C GLU A 10 -27.04 26.50 -25.93
N ASP A 11 -26.62 25.89 -24.80
CA ASP A 11 -25.40 25.07 -24.69
C ASP A 11 -25.68 23.56 -24.55
N ARG A 12 -26.95 23.14 -24.47
CA ARG A 12 -27.34 21.75 -24.22
C ARG A 12 -28.44 21.30 -25.14
N CYS A 13 -28.53 20.00 -25.36
CA CYS A 13 -29.67 19.40 -26.03
C CYS A 13 -30.26 18.25 -25.21
N VAL A 14 -31.56 18.13 -25.25
CA VAL A 14 -32.32 17.05 -24.63
C VAL A 14 -32.44 15.90 -25.62
N VAL A 15 -32.01 14.73 -25.21
CA VAL A 15 -31.97 13.52 -26.01
C VAL A 15 -32.88 12.46 -25.40
N LEU A 16 -33.81 11.93 -26.19
CA LEU A 16 -34.61 10.78 -25.82
C LEU A 16 -33.83 9.50 -26.11
N LYS A 17 -33.57 8.70 -25.08
CA LYS A 17 -32.93 7.40 -25.20
C LYS A 17 -33.91 6.33 -25.63
N LYS A 18 -33.39 5.18 -26.09
CA LYS A 18 -34.22 4.01 -26.49
C LYS A 18 -35.04 3.42 -25.32
N ASP A 19 -34.61 3.65 -24.08
CA ASP A 19 -35.30 3.22 -22.85
C ASP A 19 -36.46 4.15 -22.42
N GLY A 20 -36.77 5.17 -23.23
CA GLY A 20 -37.80 6.17 -22.93
C GLY A 20 -37.35 7.27 -21.95
N THR A 21 -36.12 7.25 -21.48
CA THR A 21 -35.62 8.28 -20.56
C THR A 21 -34.97 9.43 -21.31
N PHE A 22 -35.05 10.64 -20.72
CA PHE A 22 -34.40 11.82 -21.28
C PHE A 22 -33.00 11.99 -20.67
N ALA A 23 -32.07 12.53 -21.45
CA ALA A 23 -30.75 12.93 -20.98
C ALA A 23 -30.37 14.28 -21.58
N GLU A 24 -29.77 15.15 -20.77
CA GLU A 24 -29.17 16.37 -21.28
C GLU A 24 -27.69 16.11 -21.62
N ILE A 25 -27.29 16.53 -22.81
CA ILE A 25 -25.88 16.46 -23.26
C ILE A 25 -25.44 17.84 -23.76
N PRO A 26 -24.13 18.16 -23.75
CA PRO A 26 -23.64 19.39 -24.39
C PRO A 26 -23.99 19.42 -25.85
N ASN A 27 -24.43 20.57 -26.34
CA ASN A 27 -24.73 20.76 -27.74
C ASN A 27 -23.41 20.85 -28.55
N ARG A 28 -23.25 19.96 -29.51
CA ARG A 28 -22.11 19.92 -30.43
C ARG A 28 -22.60 20.19 -31.87
N ASN A 29 -23.41 21.22 -32.05
CA ASN A 29 -24.08 21.56 -33.31
C ASN A 29 -24.99 20.45 -33.81
N TYR A 30 -25.70 19.80 -32.90
CA TYR A 30 -26.71 18.82 -33.26
C TYR A 30 -27.98 19.51 -33.76
N THR A 31 -28.75 18.79 -34.59
CA THR A 31 -30.07 19.24 -35.06
C THR A 31 -31.18 18.42 -34.41
N VAL A 32 -32.35 19.00 -34.21
CA VAL A 32 -33.52 18.28 -33.71
C VAL A 32 -33.88 17.12 -34.64
N GLY A 33 -34.13 15.94 -34.07
CA GLY A 33 -34.37 14.70 -34.82
C GLY A 33 -33.09 13.91 -35.16
N GLN A 34 -31.90 14.46 -34.91
CA GLN A 34 -30.64 13.75 -35.16
C GLN A 34 -30.44 12.62 -34.17
N THR A 35 -29.99 11.45 -34.65
CA THR A 35 -29.60 10.34 -33.80
C THR A 35 -28.17 10.53 -33.31
N VAL A 36 -27.98 10.57 -32.00
CA VAL A 36 -26.67 10.74 -31.35
C VAL A 36 -26.30 9.49 -30.55
N THR A 37 -25.00 9.18 -30.52
CA THR A 37 -24.46 8.10 -29.70
C THR A 37 -24.01 8.63 -28.35
N LEU A 38 -24.75 8.26 -27.32
CA LEU A 38 -24.43 8.62 -25.92
C LEU A 38 -23.29 7.74 -25.42
N SER A 39 -22.11 8.32 -25.37
CA SER A 39 -20.93 7.62 -24.83
C SER A 39 -20.87 7.77 -23.31
N ARG A 40 -21.00 6.65 -22.59
CA ARG A 40 -20.72 6.59 -21.14
C ARG A 40 -19.22 6.63 -20.80
N SER A 41 -18.36 6.80 -21.81
CA SER A 41 -16.93 6.49 -21.66
C SER A 41 -16.13 7.50 -20.84
N ALA A 42 -16.53 8.78 -20.78
CA ALA A 42 -15.75 9.79 -20.06
C ALA A 42 -15.79 9.60 -18.53
N VAL A 43 -16.99 9.42 -17.97
CA VAL A 43 -17.17 9.22 -16.52
C VAL A 43 -16.53 7.89 -16.05
N ARG A 44 -16.63 6.82 -16.84
CA ARG A 44 -15.98 5.55 -16.50
C ARG A 44 -14.46 5.63 -16.55
N ARG A 45 -13.88 6.39 -17.49
CA ARG A 45 -12.42 6.57 -17.57
C ARG A 45 -11.87 7.39 -16.41
N SER A 46 -12.57 8.44 -15.99
CA SER A 46 -12.16 9.24 -14.82
C SER A 46 -12.26 8.45 -13.51
N LEU A 47 -13.30 7.60 -13.38
CA LEU A 47 -13.47 6.73 -12.21
C LEU A 47 -12.37 5.66 -12.13
N SER A 48 -11.98 5.07 -13.26
CA SER A 48 -10.90 4.07 -13.28
C SER A 48 -9.53 4.68 -12.97
N LEU A 49 -9.24 5.88 -13.44
CA LEU A 49 -8.01 6.61 -13.11
C LEU A 49 -7.95 6.96 -11.62
N ALA A 50 -9.05 7.46 -11.05
CA ALA A 50 -9.12 7.75 -9.62
C ALA A 50 -8.93 6.48 -8.76
N ALA A 51 -9.54 5.35 -9.16
CA ALA A 51 -9.35 4.07 -8.48
C ALA A 51 -7.90 3.58 -8.56
N CYS A 52 -7.25 3.68 -9.73
CA CYS A 52 -5.84 3.33 -9.88
C CYS A 52 -4.94 4.19 -8.99
N LEU A 53 -5.16 5.51 -8.95
CA LEU A 53 -4.40 6.41 -8.07
C LEU A 53 -4.60 6.06 -6.59
N ALA A 54 -5.85 5.77 -6.19
CA ALA A 54 -6.13 5.36 -4.82
C ALA A 54 -5.39 4.07 -4.44
N VAL A 55 -5.36 3.07 -5.32
CA VAL A 55 -4.61 1.82 -5.08
C VAL A 55 -3.12 2.08 -4.96
N VAL A 56 -2.54 2.93 -5.82
CA VAL A 56 -1.10 3.29 -5.75
C VAL A 56 -0.78 4.02 -4.46
N CYS A 57 -1.63 4.98 -4.03
CA CYS A 57 -1.45 5.69 -2.77
C CYS A 57 -1.54 4.76 -1.56
N LEU A 58 -2.53 3.85 -1.54
CA LEU A 58 -2.68 2.86 -0.46
C LEU A 58 -1.52 1.87 -0.41
N ALA A 59 -1.05 1.41 -1.57
CA ALA A 59 0.11 0.53 -1.65
C ALA A 59 1.39 1.24 -1.18
N GLY A 60 1.60 2.50 -1.57
CA GLY A 60 2.71 3.32 -1.12
C GLY A 60 2.69 3.60 0.38
N ALA A 61 1.52 3.94 0.92
CA ALA A 61 1.34 4.13 2.36
C ALA A 61 1.57 2.83 3.14
N GLY A 62 1.03 1.71 2.67
CA GLY A 62 1.23 0.38 3.27
C GLY A 62 2.71 -0.03 3.25
N TYR A 63 3.39 0.19 2.14
CA TYR A 63 4.83 -0.05 2.03
C TYR A 63 5.62 0.80 3.05
N HIS A 64 5.33 2.10 3.12
CA HIS A 64 5.98 3.00 4.07
C HIS A 64 5.77 2.55 5.53
N LEU A 65 4.52 2.24 5.92
CA LEU A 65 4.21 1.76 7.26
C LEU A 65 4.90 0.42 7.59
N TYR A 66 5.06 -0.45 6.61
CA TYR A 66 5.67 -1.75 6.81
C TYR A 66 7.19 -1.67 7.00
N PHE A 67 7.87 -0.78 6.25
CA PHE A 67 9.34 -0.68 6.25
C PHE A 67 9.90 0.47 7.10
N THR A 68 9.04 1.27 7.74
CA THR A 68 9.50 2.35 8.63
C THR A 68 9.51 1.87 10.07
N PRO A 69 10.64 2.02 10.80
CA PRO A 69 10.70 1.70 12.22
C PRO A 69 9.73 2.58 13.01
N ALA A 70 8.95 1.95 13.88
CA ALA A 70 8.01 2.61 14.79
C ALA A 70 8.45 2.49 16.26
N SER A 71 9.21 1.44 16.58
CA SER A 71 9.75 1.20 17.92
C SER A 71 11.07 0.43 17.87
N TYR A 72 11.80 0.46 18.96
CA TYR A 72 13.11 -0.16 19.10
C TYR A 72 13.15 -1.01 20.36
N ILE A 73 13.72 -2.21 20.27
CA ILE A 73 14.05 -3.06 21.42
C ILE A 73 15.57 -3.13 21.50
N TYR A 74 16.11 -2.82 22.66
CA TYR A 74 17.53 -2.95 22.96
C TYR A 74 17.76 -4.19 23.82
N LEU A 75 18.66 -5.04 23.37
CA LEU A 75 19.17 -6.18 24.12
C LEU A 75 20.58 -5.81 24.54
N ASP A 76 20.74 -5.49 25.82
CA ASP A 76 22.00 -5.09 26.41
C ASP A 76 22.56 -6.20 27.33
N ILE A 77 22.74 -7.32 26.71
CA ILE A 77 23.57 -8.43 27.18
C ILE A 77 24.83 -8.39 26.34
N ASN A 78 25.94 -8.85 26.73
CA ASN A 78 27.04 -8.98 25.79
C ASN A 78 26.86 -10.25 24.95
N PRO A 79 26.39 -10.15 23.67
CA PRO A 79 26.41 -9.01 22.71
C PRO A 79 25.24 -8.01 22.84
N SER A 80 25.50 -6.73 22.47
CA SER A 80 24.47 -5.67 22.46
C SER A 80 23.84 -5.52 21.07
N ILE A 81 22.52 -5.68 21.00
CA ILE A 81 21.77 -5.71 19.73
C ILE A 81 20.54 -4.80 19.83
N ARG A 82 20.25 -4.07 18.77
CA ARG A 82 18.99 -3.32 18.61
C ARG A 82 18.11 -4.01 17.55
N LEU A 83 16.86 -4.23 17.90
CA LEU A 83 15.83 -4.68 16.98
C LEU A 83 14.96 -3.49 16.59
N ASP A 84 14.84 -3.20 15.30
CA ASP A 84 13.98 -2.17 14.77
C ASP A 84 12.62 -2.81 14.38
N LEU A 85 11.54 -2.33 14.98
CA LEU A 85 10.20 -2.88 14.77
C LEU A 85 9.32 -1.89 14.01
N ASN A 86 8.48 -2.40 13.12
CA ASN A 86 7.45 -1.60 12.47
C ASN A 86 6.18 -1.45 13.34
N CYS A 87 5.18 -0.71 12.84
CA CYS A 87 3.91 -0.51 13.53
C CYS A 87 3.07 -1.78 13.72
N PHE A 88 3.44 -2.90 13.09
CA PHE A 88 2.82 -4.22 13.24
C PHE A 88 3.60 -5.14 14.20
N GLU A 89 4.51 -4.58 15.01
CA GLU A 89 5.37 -5.32 15.94
C GLU A 89 6.21 -6.41 15.26
N ARG A 90 6.62 -6.18 14.02
CA ARG A 90 7.52 -7.08 13.30
C ARG A 90 8.91 -6.48 13.24
N VAL A 91 9.92 -7.31 13.48
CA VAL A 91 11.32 -6.94 13.32
C VAL A 91 11.60 -6.75 11.83
N ILE A 92 11.97 -5.53 11.47
CA ILE A 92 12.32 -5.13 10.11
C ILE A 92 13.83 -5.00 9.92
N ASP A 93 14.54 -4.76 11.04
CA ASP A 93 16.00 -4.75 11.01
C ASP A 93 16.60 -5.20 12.35
N VAL A 94 17.83 -5.74 12.28
CA VAL A 94 18.61 -6.20 13.44
C VAL A 94 19.97 -5.51 13.33
N VAL A 95 20.26 -4.62 14.28
CA VAL A 95 21.43 -3.75 14.24
C VAL A 95 22.38 -4.12 15.38
N PRO A 96 23.63 -4.53 15.08
CA PRO A 96 24.65 -4.73 16.09
C PRO A 96 25.07 -3.39 16.70
N LEU A 97 25.34 -3.36 18.01
CA LEU A 97 25.77 -2.16 18.72
C LEU A 97 27.22 -2.29 19.24
N ASN A 98 27.80 -3.49 19.22
CA ASN A 98 29.19 -3.75 19.59
C ASN A 98 29.82 -4.84 18.70
N GLU A 99 31.11 -5.03 18.79
CA GLU A 99 31.89 -5.99 17.98
C GLU A 99 31.43 -7.44 18.19
N ASP A 100 31.04 -7.80 19.42
CA ASP A 100 30.54 -9.14 19.74
C ASP A 100 29.20 -9.40 19.00
N ALA A 101 28.33 -8.38 18.92
CA ALA A 101 27.09 -8.47 18.17
C ALA A 101 27.33 -8.58 16.67
N GLU A 102 28.32 -7.88 16.10
CA GLU A 102 28.71 -8.01 14.70
C GLU A 102 29.17 -9.45 14.40
N THR A 103 30.00 -10.02 15.27
CA THR A 103 30.47 -11.40 15.13
C THR A 103 29.31 -12.39 15.23
N LEU A 104 28.41 -12.23 16.20
CA LEU A 104 27.23 -13.07 16.37
C LEU A 104 26.34 -13.05 15.13
N LEU A 105 26.07 -11.85 14.59
CA LEU A 105 25.18 -11.69 13.43
C LEU A 105 25.84 -12.17 12.12
N ALA A 106 27.17 -12.13 12.02
CA ALA A 106 27.89 -12.65 10.86
C ALA A 106 27.82 -14.19 10.76
N ASP A 107 27.88 -14.86 11.92
CA ASP A 107 27.92 -16.32 12.00
C ASP A 107 26.52 -16.96 12.12
N SER A 108 25.49 -16.15 12.38
CA SER A 108 24.12 -16.64 12.60
C SER A 108 23.12 -16.05 11.61
N THR A 109 22.15 -16.86 11.18
CA THR A 109 21.06 -16.40 10.32
C THR A 109 19.87 -15.97 11.19
N ILE A 110 19.91 -14.72 11.69
CA ILE A 110 18.81 -14.15 12.45
C ILE A 110 17.82 -13.53 11.46
N GLY A 111 16.65 -14.16 11.30
CA GLY A 111 15.62 -13.74 10.37
C GLY A 111 14.86 -12.51 10.84
N LYS A 112 14.38 -11.70 9.89
CA LYS A 112 13.40 -10.62 10.13
C LYS A 112 12.00 -11.24 10.24
N GLY A 113 11.13 -10.66 11.07
CA GLY A 113 9.76 -11.18 11.20
C GLY A 113 9.14 -10.99 12.56
N LYS A 114 8.57 -12.04 13.15
CA LYS A 114 8.00 -11.94 14.51
C LYS A 114 9.08 -11.75 15.55
N VAL A 115 8.82 -10.88 16.53
CA VAL A 115 9.75 -10.61 17.63
C VAL A 115 10.15 -11.89 18.37
N SER A 116 9.16 -12.78 18.65
CA SER A 116 9.40 -14.06 19.34
C SER A 116 10.40 -14.94 18.61
N ASP A 117 10.30 -15.00 17.30
CA ASP A 117 11.15 -15.88 16.48
C ASP A 117 12.58 -15.31 16.40
N CYS A 118 12.69 -13.98 16.26
CA CYS A 118 13.97 -13.28 16.27
C CYS A 118 14.66 -13.42 17.65
N MET A 119 13.92 -13.23 18.74
CA MET A 119 14.45 -13.37 20.11
C MET A 119 14.94 -14.80 20.36
N SER A 120 14.15 -15.81 19.97
CA SER A 120 14.55 -17.20 20.10
C SER A 120 15.83 -17.52 19.32
N ALA A 121 15.95 -17.00 18.11
CA ALA A 121 17.16 -17.16 17.29
C ALA A 121 18.38 -16.50 17.91
N ILE A 122 18.24 -15.27 18.44
CA ILE A 122 19.32 -14.55 19.13
C ILE A 122 19.78 -15.32 20.36
N VAL A 123 18.84 -15.78 21.22
CA VAL A 123 19.16 -16.55 22.41
C VAL A 123 19.87 -17.86 22.06
N SER A 124 19.42 -18.55 21.01
CA SER A 124 20.08 -19.78 20.55
C SER A 124 21.50 -19.51 20.05
N ALA A 125 21.71 -18.47 19.26
CA ALA A 125 23.02 -18.07 18.78
C ALA A 125 23.95 -17.66 19.92
N CYS A 126 23.47 -16.92 20.93
CA CYS A 126 24.23 -16.56 22.11
C CYS A 126 24.67 -17.78 22.94
N ARG A 127 23.82 -18.82 22.99
CA ARG A 127 24.17 -20.09 23.65
C ARG A 127 25.24 -20.86 22.87
N GLU A 128 25.11 -20.97 21.58
CA GLU A 128 26.06 -21.68 20.71
C GLU A 128 27.45 -21.05 20.76
N GLN A 129 27.54 -19.74 20.89
CA GLN A 129 28.81 -19.00 20.98
C GLN A 129 29.28 -18.74 22.41
N ASN A 130 28.66 -19.38 23.42
CA ASN A 130 29.00 -19.26 24.84
C ASN A 130 28.90 -17.84 25.44
N TYR A 131 28.11 -16.94 24.87
CA TYR A 131 27.81 -15.64 25.48
C TYR A 131 26.82 -15.75 26.66
N LEU A 132 26.00 -16.82 26.70
CA LEU A 132 25.10 -17.13 27.82
C LEU A 132 25.54 -18.45 28.47
N ASN A 133 26.08 -18.36 29.70
CA ASN A 133 26.37 -19.49 30.54
C ASN A 133 25.31 -19.62 31.64
N GLU A 134 25.05 -20.83 32.13
CA GLU A 134 24.04 -21.10 33.18
C GLU A 134 24.33 -20.43 34.53
N ASP A 135 25.49 -19.79 34.69
CA ASP A 135 25.93 -19.13 35.91
C ASP A 135 25.81 -17.60 35.91
N ASN A 136 25.19 -16.99 34.89
CA ASN A 136 24.94 -15.55 34.82
C ASN A 136 23.45 -15.24 34.61
#